data_4772b586c6a3bdc8478629d4d9f6bfcd
#
_entry.id   4772b586c6a3bdc8478629d4d9f6bfcd
#
_cell.length_a   1.000
_cell.length_b   1.000
_cell.length_c   1.000
_cell.angle_alpha   90.00
_cell.angle_beta   90.00
_cell.angle_gamma   90.00
#
_symmetry.space_group_name_H-M   'P 1'
#
loop_
_entity.id
_entity.type
_entity.pdbx_description
1 polymer ?
#
loop_
_entity_poly.entity_id
_entity_poly.type
_entity_poly.pdbx_seq_one_letter_code
_entity_poly.pdbx_strand_id
1 'polypeptide(L)'
;MVVVSLRSSAQSTTKYKCLIQMTNYMGDGSYIVISLIDPKGNYNKTLYVLGSDKKWYKTLKEWNAFYSKKPSNISAITGASVTGGDRSVNVIEVENSKINAGYKLRFESAVEDKKYNVKDLEIPLSTEKLAAKSDGTGYIRFVRF
;
A
#
# COMPACT_ATOMS: atom_id res chain seq x y z
N MET A 1 -31.78 35.15 -14.20
CA MET A 1 -31.83 33.89 -13.45
C MET A 1 -30.47 33.18 -13.57
N VAL A 2 -29.75 33.10 -12.46
CA VAL A 2 -28.44 32.43 -12.44
C VAL A 2 -28.67 30.95 -12.09
N VAL A 3 -28.40 30.06 -13.00
CA VAL A 3 -28.45 28.63 -12.73
C VAL A 3 -27.10 28.22 -12.15
N VAL A 4 -27.05 28.05 -10.82
CA VAL A 4 -25.88 27.47 -10.16
C VAL A 4 -25.98 25.96 -10.33
N SER A 5 -25.27 25.41 -11.30
CA SER A 5 -25.12 23.96 -11.37
C SER A 5 -24.12 23.52 -10.29
N LEU A 6 -24.64 22.97 -9.20
CA LEU A 6 -23.83 22.26 -8.22
C LEU A 6 -23.29 20.99 -8.87
N ARG A 7 -22.08 21.09 -9.41
CA ARG A 7 -21.36 19.88 -9.77
C ARG A 7 -20.83 19.28 -8.48
N SER A 8 -21.46 18.19 -8.03
CA SER A 8 -20.80 17.31 -7.09
C SER A 8 -19.62 16.71 -7.85
N SER A 9 -18.41 17.20 -7.59
CA SER A 9 -17.21 16.57 -8.11
C SER A 9 -16.99 15.28 -7.34
N ALA A 10 -17.52 14.17 -7.83
CA ALA A 10 -17.02 12.87 -7.45
C ALA A 10 -15.53 12.87 -7.82
N GLN A 11 -14.65 12.71 -6.81
CA GLN A 11 -13.22 12.57 -7.08
C GLN A 11 -13.03 11.40 -7.99
N SER A 12 -12.48 11.62 -9.17
CA SER A 12 -12.13 10.54 -10.04
C SER A 12 -10.91 9.82 -9.50
N THR A 13 -10.94 8.51 -9.58
CA THR A 13 -9.89 7.62 -9.09
C THR A 13 -9.39 6.74 -10.23
N THR A 14 -8.17 6.22 -10.07
CA THR A 14 -7.59 5.22 -10.96
C THR A 14 -7.33 3.96 -10.14
N LYS A 15 -7.73 2.82 -10.70
CA LYS A 15 -7.44 1.50 -10.14
C LYS A 15 -6.20 0.94 -10.81
N TYR A 16 -5.25 0.50 -9.99
CA TYR A 16 -4.04 -0.17 -10.46
C TYR A 16 -4.04 -1.61 -9.99
N LYS A 17 -3.78 -2.53 -10.90
CA LYS A 17 -3.52 -3.92 -10.57
C LYS A 17 -2.08 -4.02 -10.12
N CYS A 18 -1.88 -4.39 -8.86
CA CYS A 18 -0.57 -4.46 -8.22
C CYS A 18 -0.15 -5.91 -8.06
N LEU A 19 0.94 -6.30 -8.71
CA LEU A 19 1.56 -7.61 -8.54
C LEU A 19 2.75 -7.46 -7.61
N ILE A 20 2.76 -8.22 -6.50
CA ILE A 20 3.85 -8.29 -5.55
C ILE A 20 4.47 -9.68 -5.64
N GLN A 21 5.74 -9.76 -6.01
CA GLN A 21 6.52 -11.00 -5.98
C GLN A 21 7.39 -11.02 -4.72
N MET A 22 7.25 -12.08 -3.93
CA MET A 22 8.04 -12.24 -2.72
C MET A 22 9.40 -12.84 -3.02
N THR A 23 10.38 -12.58 -2.15
CA THR A 23 11.64 -13.31 -2.11
C THR A 23 11.38 -14.74 -1.61
N ASN A 24 12.34 -15.65 -1.80
CA ASN A 24 12.24 -17.02 -1.31
C ASN A 24 12.61 -17.12 0.18
N TYR A 25 12.13 -16.18 1.02
CA TYR A 25 12.42 -16.26 2.45
C TYR A 25 11.72 -17.47 3.08
N MET A 26 12.30 -17.98 4.16
CA MET A 26 11.72 -19.08 4.93
C MET A 26 10.94 -18.55 6.12
N GLY A 27 9.74 -19.04 6.35
CA GLY A 27 8.92 -18.68 7.52
C GLY A 27 7.47 -18.45 7.17
N ASP A 28 6.76 -17.81 8.10
CA ASP A 28 5.35 -17.51 7.99
C ASP A 28 5.04 -16.49 6.91
N GLY A 29 3.77 -16.40 6.51
CA GLY A 29 3.32 -15.40 5.54
C GLY A 29 3.64 -13.99 5.99
N SER A 30 4.12 -13.16 5.07
CA SER A 30 4.40 -11.76 5.33
C SER A 30 3.11 -10.95 5.38
N TYR A 31 3.01 -10.09 6.38
CA TYR A 31 2.05 -9.00 6.40
C TYR A 31 2.65 -7.84 5.62
N ILE A 32 1.85 -7.28 4.72
CA ILE A 32 2.26 -6.15 3.89
C ILE A 32 1.16 -5.11 3.93
N VAL A 33 1.54 -3.86 4.12
CA VAL A 33 0.61 -2.75 3.96
C VAL A 33 1.12 -1.80 2.89
N ILE A 34 0.21 -1.40 2.01
CA ILE A 34 0.47 -0.40 0.99
C ILE A 34 -0.20 0.89 1.46
N SER A 35 0.62 1.91 1.70
CA SER A 35 0.17 3.22 2.17
C SER A 35 0.47 4.31 1.16
N LEU A 36 -0.42 5.28 1.09
CA LEU A 36 -0.18 6.52 0.38
C LEU A 36 0.54 7.48 1.33
N ILE A 37 1.69 7.95 0.92
CA ILE A 37 2.52 8.90 1.67
C ILE A 37 2.47 10.25 0.94
N ASP A 38 2.17 11.31 1.68
CA ASP A 38 2.08 12.65 1.11
C ASP A 38 3.46 13.25 0.77
N PRO A 39 3.52 14.37 0.06
CA PRO A 39 4.81 15.01 -0.29
C PRO A 39 5.67 15.43 0.91
N LYS A 40 5.09 15.55 2.10
CA LYS A 40 5.80 15.87 3.34
C LYS A 40 6.33 14.64 4.05
N GLY A 41 6.03 13.44 3.56
CA GLY A 41 6.45 12.17 4.15
C GLY A 41 5.51 11.61 5.20
N ASN A 42 4.30 12.13 5.32
CA ASN A 42 3.31 11.66 6.28
C ASN A 42 2.36 10.63 5.67
N TYR A 43 1.88 9.70 6.49
CA TYR A 43 0.81 8.79 6.08
C TYR A 43 -0.44 9.59 5.73
N ASN A 44 -0.99 9.32 4.55
CA ASN A 44 -2.23 9.94 4.08
C ASN A 44 -3.40 8.95 4.13
N LYS A 45 -3.20 7.75 3.60
CA LYS A 45 -4.27 6.76 3.47
C LYS A 45 -3.70 5.34 3.35
N THR A 46 -4.41 4.38 3.93
CA THR A 46 -4.14 2.96 3.69
C THR A 46 -4.79 2.53 2.38
N LEU A 47 -4.03 1.94 1.48
CA LEU A 47 -4.52 1.51 0.17
C LEU A 47 -4.83 0.03 0.11
N TYR A 48 -4.05 -0.82 0.78
CA TYR A 48 -4.29 -2.26 0.84
C TYR A 48 -3.52 -2.89 2.00
N VAL A 49 -4.10 -3.95 2.58
CA VAL A 49 -3.49 -4.72 3.66
C VAL A 49 -3.47 -6.20 3.27
N LEU A 50 -2.29 -6.80 3.26
CA LEU A 50 -2.11 -8.23 3.09
C LEU A 50 -1.82 -8.84 4.46
N GLY A 51 -2.82 -9.54 4.99
CA GLY A 51 -2.82 -10.09 6.34
C GLY A 51 -4.13 -9.77 7.03
N SER A 52 -4.93 -10.80 7.33
CA SER A 52 -6.30 -10.63 7.82
C SER A 52 -6.43 -10.68 9.35
N ASP A 53 -5.42 -11.14 10.05
CA ASP A 53 -5.47 -11.28 11.51
C ASP A 53 -4.94 -10.01 12.18
N LYS A 54 -5.86 -9.25 12.76
CA LYS A 54 -5.56 -7.95 13.39
C LYS A 54 -4.55 -8.03 14.52
N LYS A 55 -4.40 -9.18 15.18
CA LYS A 55 -3.43 -9.35 16.27
C LYS A 55 -1.98 -9.13 15.81
N TRP A 56 -1.69 -9.29 14.52
CA TRP A 56 -0.37 -9.12 13.94
C TRP A 56 -0.10 -7.72 13.38
N TYR A 57 -1.11 -6.83 13.35
CA TYR A 57 -0.94 -5.46 12.83
C TYR A 57 0.10 -4.67 13.61
N LYS A 58 0.30 -4.99 14.90
CA LYS A 58 1.34 -4.39 15.73
C LYS A 58 2.77 -4.65 15.21
N THR A 59 2.97 -5.67 14.39
CA THR A 59 4.28 -5.95 13.77
C THR A 59 4.63 -4.93 12.72
N LEU A 60 3.64 -4.30 12.10
CA LEU A 60 3.78 -3.18 11.16
C LEU A 60 3.77 -1.87 11.96
N LYS A 61 4.79 -1.64 12.75
CA LYS A 61 4.80 -0.67 13.86
C LYS A 61 4.42 0.75 13.46
N GLU A 62 5.02 1.29 12.41
CA GLU A 62 4.77 2.68 12.01
C GLU A 62 3.38 2.85 11.40
N TRP A 63 2.98 1.95 10.50
CA TRP A 63 1.63 1.97 9.97
C TRP A 63 0.58 1.77 11.07
N ASN A 64 0.82 0.85 12.00
CA ASN A 64 -0.12 0.58 13.08
C ASN A 64 -0.30 1.80 13.99
N ALA A 65 0.75 2.58 14.23
CA ALA A 65 0.66 3.84 14.98
C ALA A 65 -0.26 4.83 14.24
N PHE A 66 -0.12 4.96 12.94
CA PHE A 66 -1.02 5.78 12.11
C PHE A 66 -2.46 5.27 12.14
N TYR A 67 -2.65 3.97 11.86
CA TYR A 67 -3.96 3.33 11.81
C TYR A 67 -4.72 3.44 13.14
N SER A 68 -4.01 3.28 14.26
CA SER A 68 -4.61 3.36 15.59
C SER A 68 -5.10 4.77 15.93
N LYS A 69 -4.44 5.80 15.41
CA LYS A 69 -4.85 7.20 15.63
C LYS A 69 -5.98 7.63 14.70
N LYS A 70 -6.03 7.09 13.49
CA LYS A 70 -7.05 7.37 12.48
C LYS A 70 -7.59 6.07 11.88
N PRO A 71 -8.33 5.28 12.68
CA PRO A 71 -8.87 4.02 12.19
C PRO A 71 -9.88 4.25 11.06
N SER A 72 -9.86 3.36 10.10
CA SER A 72 -10.81 3.33 8.99
C SER A 72 -11.28 1.90 8.76
N ASN A 73 -12.38 1.74 8.03
CA ASN A 73 -12.83 0.41 7.65
C ASN A 73 -12.00 -0.10 6.49
N ILE A 74 -11.11 -1.05 6.76
CA ILE A 74 -10.22 -1.65 5.77
C ILE A 74 -10.68 -3.02 5.26
N SER A 75 -11.87 -3.48 5.63
CA SER A 75 -12.34 -4.83 5.27
C SER A 75 -12.34 -5.09 3.76
N ALA A 76 -12.74 -4.11 2.97
CA ALA A 76 -12.77 -4.22 1.50
C ALA A 76 -11.39 -4.20 0.84
N ILE A 77 -10.35 -3.76 1.57
CA ILE A 77 -8.97 -3.65 1.08
C ILE A 77 -8.01 -4.54 1.87
N THR A 78 -8.51 -5.64 2.39
CA THR A 78 -7.73 -6.61 3.17
C THR A 78 -7.78 -7.97 2.51
N GLY A 79 -6.63 -8.55 2.28
CA GLY A 79 -6.46 -9.90 1.75
C GLY A 79 -5.53 -10.74 2.63
N ALA A 80 -5.22 -11.93 2.18
CA ALA A 80 -4.36 -12.88 2.90
C ALA A 80 -2.89 -12.41 2.92
N SER A 81 -2.15 -12.84 3.95
CA SER A 81 -0.68 -12.72 3.98
C SER A 81 -0.03 -13.50 2.83
N VAL A 82 1.22 -13.18 2.51
CA VAL A 82 1.92 -13.76 1.36
C VAL A 82 3.16 -14.51 1.82
N THR A 83 3.23 -15.77 1.45
CA THR A 83 4.35 -16.65 1.81
C THR A 83 5.57 -16.41 0.92
N GLY A 84 6.75 -16.78 1.43
CA GLY A 84 7.99 -16.71 0.63
C GLY A 84 7.89 -17.46 -0.68
N GLY A 85 8.37 -16.86 -1.76
CA GLY A 85 8.30 -17.40 -3.11
C GLY A 85 6.98 -17.20 -3.84
N ASP A 86 5.92 -16.87 -3.13
CA ASP A 86 4.60 -16.63 -3.71
C ASP A 86 4.46 -15.21 -4.25
N ARG A 87 3.38 -14.98 -4.95
CA ARG A 87 3.00 -13.67 -5.45
C ARG A 87 1.57 -13.36 -5.05
N SER A 88 1.29 -12.07 -4.94
CA SER A 88 -0.05 -11.54 -4.70
C SER A 88 -0.41 -10.58 -5.83
N VAL A 89 -1.67 -10.65 -6.25
CA VAL A 89 -2.24 -9.66 -7.17
C VAL A 89 -3.43 -9.01 -6.46
N ASN A 90 -3.37 -7.72 -6.31
CA ASN A 90 -4.44 -6.95 -5.66
C ASN A 90 -4.66 -5.64 -6.41
N VAL A 91 -5.77 -4.99 -6.14
CA VAL A 91 -6.11 -3.71 -6.78
C VAL A 91 -6.02 -2.60 -5.74
N ILE A 92 -5.25 -1.57 -6.05
CA ILE A 92 -5.23 -0.34 -5.26
C ILE A 92 -5.97 0.74 -6.03
N GLU A 93 -6.65 1.62 -5.30
CA GLU A 93 -7.40 2.73 -5.88
C GLU A 93 -6.83 4.04 -5.35
N VAL A 94 -6.43 4.91 -6.26
CA VAL A 94 -5.83 6.20 -5.91
C VAL A 94 -6.57 7.34 -6.59
N GLU A 95 -6.68 8.46 -5.88
CA GLU A 95 -7.27 9.67 -6.42
C GLU A 95 -6.37 10.24 -7.52
N ASN A 96 -6.96 10.58 -8.67
CA ASN A 96 -6.22 11.10 -9.81
C ASN A 96 -5.43 12.37 -9.48
N SER A 97 -5.96 13.20 -8.58
CA SER A 97 -5.30 14.43 -8.14
C SER A 97 -3.96 14.20 -7.42
N LYS A 98 -3.73 12.99 -6.94
CA LYS A 98 -2.50 12.62 -6.20
C LYS A 98 -1.45 11.97 -7.08
N ILE A 99 -1.82 11.57 -8.30
CA ILE A 99 -0.88 11.02 -9.28
C ILE A 99 -0.08 12.17 -9.90
N ASN A 100 1.24 12.00 -10.00
CA ASN A 100 2.17 13.03 -10.46
C ASN A 100 2.16 14.31 -9.59
N ALA A 101 1.88 14.17 -8.30
CA ALA A 101 1.74 15.29 -7.36
C ALA A 101 2.67 15.20 -6.15
N GLY A 102 3.75 14.39 -6.27
CA GLY A 102 4.75 14.25 -5.21
C GLY A 102 4.41 13.22 -4.13
N TYR A 103 3.32 12.50 -4.26
CA TYR A 103 2.96 11.39 -3.36
C TYR A 103 3.80 10.15 -3.67
N LYS A 104 3.87 9.25 -2.70
CA LYS A 104 4.55 7.96 -2.83
C LYS A 104 3.66 6.81 -2.38
N LEU A 105 3.93 5.64 -2.92
CA LEU A 105 3.42 4.38 -2.39
C LEU A 105 4.50 3.78 -1.51
N ARG A 106 4.18 3.50 -0.25
CA ARG A 106 5.08 2.82 0.67
C ARG A 106 4.58 1.41 0.92
N PHE A 107 5.47 0.44 0.75
CA PHE A 107 5.21 -0.97 1.05
C PHE A 107 5.97 -1.32 2.32
N GLU A 108 5.25 -1.61 3.39
CA GLU A 108 5.81 -2.13 4.64
C GLU A 108 5.62 -3.63 4.64
N SER A 109 6.61 -4.37 5.11
CA SER A 109 6.52 -5.82 5.22
C SER A 109 7.03 -6.29 6.58
N ALA A 110 6.37 -7.27 7.14
CA ALA A 110 6.74 -7.88 8.41
C ALA A 110 6.39 -9.36 8.43
N VAL A 111 7.22 -10.15 9.08
CA VAL A 111 6.98 -11.56 9.36
C VAL A 111 7.05 -11.74 10.86
N GLU A 112 6.16 -12.57 11.43
CA GLU A 112 6.10 -12.85 12.84
C GLU A 112 7.49 -13.26 13.38
N ASP A 113 7.90 -12.63 14.48
CA ASP A 113 9.18 -12.86 15.16
C ASP A 113 10.43 -12.65 14.31
N LYS A 114 10.29 -11.90 13.19
CA LYS A 114 11.38 -11.56 12.28
C LYS A 114 11.43 -10.05 12.03
N LYS A 115 12.33 -9.65 11.15
CA LYS A 115 12.55 -8.23 10.84
C LYS A 115 11.30 -7.56 10.29
N TYR A 116 11.08 -6.32 10.72
CA TYR A 116 10.11 -5.39 10.16
C TYR A 116 10.81 -4.43 9.20
N ASN A 117 10.27 -4.32 7.99
CA ASN A 117 10.79 -3.40 6.97
C ASN A 117 9.77 -2.28 6.75
N VAL A 118 10.00 -1.13 7.39
CA VAL A 118 9.10 0.03 7.25
C VAL A 118 9.09 0.57 5.82
N LYS A 119 10.19 0.42 5.13
CA LYS A 119 10.34 0.81 3.73
C LYS A 119 10.95 -0.34 2.94
N ASP A 120 10.19 -1.46 2.85
CA ASP A 120 10.63 -2.54 1.97
C ASP A 120 10.81 -1.96 0.57
N LEU A 121 9.86 -1.10 0.19
CA LEU A 121 9.96 -0.40 -1.07
C LEU A 121 9.09 0.86 -1.02
N GLU A 122 9.58 1.94 -1.62
CA GLU A 122 8.82 3.16 -1.87
C GLU A 122 8.87 3.48 -3.36
N ILE A 123 7.70 3.75 -3.94
CA ILE A 123 7.59 4.08 -5.37
C ILE A 123 6.95 5.46 -5.48
N PRO A 124 7.57 6.43 -6.17
CA PRO A 124 6.86 7.66 -6.50
C PRO A 124 5.57 7.38 -7.24
N LEU A 125 4.47 7.98 -6.80
CA LEU A 125 3.16 7.81 -7.43
C LEU A 125 3.10 8.67 -8.70
N SER A 126 3.76 8.19 -9.74
CA SER A 126 3.80 8.85 -11.05
C SER A 126 3.58 7.82 -12.14
N THR A 127 3.00 8.26 -13.25
CA THR A 127 2.75 7.39 -14.40
C THR A 127 4.04 6.79 -14.94
N GLU A 128 5.12 7.56 -14.91
CA GLU A 128 6.44 7.10 -15.35
C GLU A 128 6.97 5.96 -14.46
N LYS A 129 6.96 6.15 -13.13
CA LYS A 129 7.51 5.17 -12.19
C LYS A 129 6.65 3.92 -12.07
N LEU A 130 5.33 4.06 -12.18
CA LEU A 130 4.41 2.92 -12.13
C LEU A 130 4.48 2.05 -13.38
N ALA A 131 4.98 2.57 -14.49
CA ALA A 131 5.17 1.80 -15.72
C ALA A 131 6.35 0.83 -15.64
N ALA A 132 7.24 1.00 -14.69
CA ALA A 132 8.45 0.19 -14.51
C ALA A 132 8.30 -0.76 -13.32
N LYS A 133 9.03 -1.88 -13.38
CA LYS A 133 9.20 -2.79 -12.25
C LYS A 133 10.02 -2.09 -11.17
N SER A 134 9.62 -2.22 -9.90
CA SER A 134 10.34 -1.66 -8.75
C SER A 134 10.78 -2.79 -7.81
N ASP A 135 12.06 -2.80 -7.45
CA ASP A 135 12.64 -3.82 -6.60
C ASP A 135 12.46 -3.48 -5.12
N GLY A 136 12.12 -4.49 -4.31
CA GLY A 136 12.07 -4.39 -2.86
C GLY A 136 13.43 -4.57 -2.23
N THR A 137 13.52 -4.31 -0.93
CA THR A 137 14.75 -4.42 -0.14
C THR A 137 14.64 -5.41 1.01
N GLY A 138 13.43 -5.87 1.33
CA GLY A 138 13.16 -6.82 2.40
C GLY A 138 12.57 -8.13 1.89
N TYR A 139 11.34 -8.44 2.31
CA TYR A 139 10.66 -9.68 1.88
C TYR A 139 10.09 -9.59 0.47
N ILE A 140 9.88 -8.39 -0.03
CA ILE A 140 9.39 -8.16 -1.40
C ILE A 140 10.58 -8.19 -2.35
N ARG A 141 10.47 -9.01 -3.39
CA ARG A 141 11.48 -9.03 -4.47
C ARG A 141 11.24 -7.89 -5.43
N PHE A 142 10.03 -7.77 -5.95
CA PHE A 142 9.65 -6.65 -6.83
C PHE A 142 8.13 -6.45 -6.85
N VAL A 143 7.73 -5.28 -7.32
CA VAL A 143 6.34 -4.91 -7.56
C VAL A 143 6.19 -4.45 -9.01
N ARG A 144 5.07 -4.83 -9.63
CA ARG A 144 4.62 -4.35 -10.95
C ARG A 144 3.19 -3.89 -10.89
N PHE A 145 2.90 -2.89 -11.71
CA PHE A 145 1.54 -2.38 -11.93
C PHE A 145 1.05 -2.62 -13.35
#